data_6c117f0fb2ddfc224347c3f489523594
#
_entry.id   6c117f0fb2ddfc224347c3f489523594
#
_cell.length_a   1.000
_cell.length_b   1.000
_cell.length_c   1.000
_cell.angle_alpha   90.00
_cell.angle_beta   90.00
_cell.angle_gamma   90.00
#
_symmetry.space_group_name_H-M   'P 1'
#
loop_
_entity.id
_entity.type
_entity.pdbx_description
1 polymer ?
#
loop_
_entity_poly.entity_id
_entity_poly.type
_entity_poly.pdbx_seq_one_letter_code
_entity_poly.pdbx_strand_id
1 'polypeptide(L)'
;MKKNITVLMTVASILIVLGATLFLITACSASSDSSGLFGSKGVETAIDVTDDFNKINIVTDTADIRFVQTNDGGCKVVANDKKNIKYSVTVEDGILKINSADELRWYERIFNFTKASLTVYLPESEYDSLTIDEHTGNISVPSYFKFATTDIKLSTGDVNYYAKTLESLTVKASTGNVTIEGESSGTVNAETSTGDIILNGAVCEGDINANVSTGDVIIANSTCKNLNSHGDTGDIKLENVTVAENVQIERSTGKTELINASCANFDTDADTGSLYMTNVIASGSFTIKRSTGDVRFDGCDARDIYVTTDTGSVKGTLLTEKLFNPRSDTGEIDTPKPSGTGACDITTDTGDIIISIKQQ
;
A
#
# COMPACT_ATOMS: atom_id res chain seq x y z
N MET A 1 -9.71 23.34 41.56
CA MET A 1 -9.31 22.53 40.38
C MET A 1 -7.98 21.80 40.59
N LYS A 2 -6.89 22.41 40.99
CA LYS A 2 -5.57 21.73 41.16
C LYS A 2 -5.59 20.55 42.11
N LYS A 3 -6.32 20.61 43.23
CA LYS A 3 -6.38 19.54 44.27
C LYS A 3 -7.02 18.24 43.75
N ASN A 4 -8.00 18.33 42.84
CA ASN A 4 -8.69 17.16 42.25
C ASN A 4 -7.84 16.47 41.19
N ILE A 5 -7.01 17.19 40.47
CA ILE A 5 -6.08 16.63 39.48
C ILE A 5 -4.95 15.87 40.16
N THR A 6 -4.44 16.39 41.30
CA THR A 6 -3.41 15.71 42.08
C THR A 6 -3.94 14.38 42.69
N VAL A 7 -5.17 14.37 43.18
CA VAL A 7 -5.81 13.14 43.70
C VAL A 7 -6.02 12.12 42.57
N LEU A 8 -6.47 12.56 41.41
CA LEU A 8 -6.67 11.68 40.24
C LEU A 8 -5.36 11.06 39.74
N MET A 9 -4.29 11.86 39.67
CA MET A 9 -2.95 11.37 39.30
C MET A 9 -2.38 10.39 40.34
N THR A 10 -2.61 10.64 41.62
CA THR A 10 -2.16 9.73 42.70
C THR A 10 -2.91 8.40 42.65
N VAL A 11 -4.21 8.41 42.38
CA VAL A 11 -5.01 7.18 42.24
C VAL A 11 -4.60 6.40 41.01
N ALA A 12 -4.36 7.08 39.86
CA ALA A 12 -3.88 6.42 38.66
C ALA A 12 -2.49 5.78 38.86
N SER A 13 -1.57 6.47 39.56
CA SER A 13 -0.25 5.92 39.87
C SER A 13 -0.32 4.70 40.79
N ILE A 14 -1.20 4.71 41.76
CA ILE A 14 -1.43 3.57 42.67
C ILE A 14 -2.02 2.37 41.92
N LEU A 15 -2.94 2.60 40.98
CA LEU A 15 -3.52 1.53 40.17
C LEU A 15 -2.48 0.93 39.20
N ILE A 16 -1.58 1.73 38.63
CA ILE A 16 -0.49 1.23 37.80
C ILE A 16 0.50 0.39 38.61
N VAL A 17 0.88 0.84 39.82
CA VAL A 17 1.78 0.09 40.71
C VAL A 17 1.13 -1.20 41.21
N LEU A 18 -0.15 -1.18 41.55
CA LEU A 18 -0.91 -2.38 41.94
C LEU A 18 -1.04 -3.36 40.76
N GLY A 19 -1.28 -2.88 39.57
CA GLY A 19 -1.31 -3.71 38.36
C GLY A 19 0.05 -4.35 38.05
N ALA A 20 1.14 -3.58 38.15
CA ALA A 20 2.50 -4.08 37.94
C ALA A 20 2.94 -5.08 39.03
N THR A 21 2.56 -4.87 40.30
CA THR A 21 2.86 -5.80 41.37
C THR A 21 2.04 -7.10 41.28
N LEU A 22 0.78 -7.02 40.87
CA LEU A 22 -0.04 -8.21 40.61
C LEU A 22 0.54 -9.03 39.45
N PHE A 23 0.99 -8.37 38.40
CA PHE A 23 1.66 -9.00 37.25
C PHE A 23 2.97 -9.68 37.67
N LEU A 24 3.80 -9.03 38.51
CA LEU A 24 5.04 -9.61 39.01
C LEU A 24 4.80 -10.80 39.97
N ILE A 25 3.78 -10.74 40.82
CA ILE A 25 3.43 -11.85 41.70
C ILE A 25 2.94 -13.06 40.89
N THR A 26 2.12 -12.87 39.89
CA THR A 26 1.69 -13.95 39.01
C THR A 26 2.83 -14.50 38.16
N ALA A 27 3.78 -13.67 37.70
CA ALA A 27 4.96 -14.12 37.01
C ALA A 27 5.95 -14.91 37.90
N CYS A 28 6.12 -14.53 39.14
CA CYS A 28 7.01 -15.24 40.07
C CYS A 28 6.40 -16.54 40.64
N SER A 29 5.08 -16.64 40.79
CA SER A 29 4.43 -17.89 41.24
C SER A 29 4.33 -18.95 40.13
N ALA A 30 4.52 -18.58 38.85
CA ALA A 30 4.55 -19.49 37.72
C ALA A 30 5.89 -20.19 37.50
N SER A 31 6.94 -19.87 38.27
CA SER A 31 8.28 -20.45 38.11
C SER A 31 8.50 -21.83 38.74
N SER A 32 7.49 -22.44 39.31
CA SER A 32 7.60 -23.78 39.96
C SER A 32 6.90 -24.92 39.18
N ASP A 33 6.17 -24.61 38.11
CA ASP A 33 5.66 -25.63 37.17
C ASP A 33 5.95 -25.21 35.75
N SER A 34 6.87 -25.91 35.11
CA SER A 34 7.35 -25.63 33.75
C SER A 34 6.35 -26.02 32.65
N SER A 35 5.06 -25.88 32.88
CA SER A 35 4.01 -26.07 31.87
C SER A 35 2.96 -24.97 31.98
N GLY A 36 3.30 -23.76 31.47
CA GLY A 36 2.27 -23.04 30.86
C GLY A 36 1.60 -21.84 31.39
N LEU A 37 2.20 -20.69 31.56
CA LEU A 37 1.46 -19.42 31.41
C LEU A 37 1.63 -18.79 30.02
N PHE A 38 2.57 -19.28 29.20
CA PHE A 38 2.91 -18.75 27.87
C PHE A 38 3.09 -19.80 26.77
N GLY A 39 2.43 -20.95 26.85
CA GLY A 39 2.61 -21.98 25.83
C GLY A 39 1.60 -23.09 25.86
N SER A 40 0.34 -22.83 25.55
CA SER A 40 -0.48 -23.92 25.03
C SER A 40 0.02 -24.25 23.63
N LYS A 41 0.55 -25.47 23.41
CA LYS A 41 0.80 -25.98 22.07
C LYS A 41 -0.49 -25.84 21.28
N GLY A 42 -0.47 -25.14 20.15
CA GLY A 42 -1.61 -25.06 19.24
C GLY A 42 -2.07 -26.46 18.85
N VAL A 43 -3.34 -26.63 18.58
CA VAL A 43 -3.87 -27.86 18.01
C VAL A 43 -3.77 -27.68 16.50
N GLU A 44 -2.96 -28.53 15.87
CA GLU A 44 -2.90 -28.58 14.42
C GLU A 44 -4.07 -29.42 13.90
N THR A 45 -4.91 -28.84 13.08
CA THR A 45 -6.01 -29.49 12.39
C THR A 45 -5.73 -29.47 10.90
N ALA A 46 -5.68 -30.65 10.28
CA ALA A 46 -5.47 -30.80 8.85
C ALA A 46 -6.73 -31.37 8.23
N ILE A 47 -7.22 -30.74 7.16
CA ILE A 47 -8.43 -31.11 6.43
C ILE A 47 -8.03 -31.29 4.97
N ASP A 48 -8.17 -32.53 4.47
CA ASP A 48 -7.98 -32.83 3.05
C ASP A 48 -9.25 -32.46 2.28
N VAL A 49 -9.10 -31.82 1.13
CA VAL A 49 -10.19 -31.41 0.25
C VAL A 49 -10.12 -32.26 -1.01
N THR A 50 -11.19 -33.03 -1.23
CA THR A 50 -11.27 -34.00 -2.35
C THR A 50 -12.18 -33.56 -3.49
N ASP A 51 -13.05 -32.59 -3.23
CA ASP A 51 -13.98 -32.05 -4.22
C ASP A 51 -13.29 -31.04 -5.13
N ASP A 52 -13.69 -30.99 -6.38
CA ASP A 52 -13.15 -30.05 -7.37
C ASP A 52 -13.65 -28.63 -7.11
N PHE A 53 -12.75 -27.67 -7.20
CA PHE A 53 -13.06 -26.23 -7.10
C PHE A 53 -12.10 -25.41 -7.98
N ASN A 54 -12.55 -24.23 -8.37
CA ASN A 54 -11.74 -23.25 -9.09
C ASN A 54 -11.82 -21.84 -8.45
N LYS A 55 -12.57 -21.70 -7.37
CA LYS A 55 -12.72 -20.45 -6.61
C LYS A 55 -12.39 -20.70 -5.15
N ILE A 56 -11.80 -19.70 -4.51
CA ILE A 56 -11.37 -19.79 -3.12
C ILE A 56 -11.95 -18.59 -2.37
N ASN A 57 -12.64 -18.86 -1.26
CA ASN A 57 -13.21 -17.86 -0.38
C ASN A 57 -12.79 -18.15 1.07
N ILE A 58 -12.03 -17.25 1.67
CA ILE A 58 -11.54 -17.36 3.04
C ILE A 58 -12.11 -16.20 3.85
N VAL A 59 -12.82 -16.51 4.93
CA VAL A 59 -13.34 -15.54 5.88
C VAL A 59 -12.87 -15.94 7.27
N THR A 60 -11.94 -15.16 7.83
CA THR A 60 -11.32 -15.43 9.11
C THR A 60 -11.22 -14.19 9.99
N ASP A 61 -11.16 -14.38 11.31
CA ASP A 61 -11.15 -13.27 12.27
C ASP A 61 -9.73 -12.97 12.77
N THR A 62 -8.91 -14.03 12.94
CA THR A 62 -7.54 -13.86 13.42
C THR A 62 -6.65 -15.01 12.95
N ALA A 63 -5.95 -14.84 11.84
CA ALA A 63 -5.01 -15.82 11.34
C ALA A 63 -3.94 -15.22 10.42
N ASP A 64 -2.69 -15.68 10.52
CA ASP A 64 -1.73 -15.49 9.45
C ASP A 64 -2.05 -16.49 8.33
N ILE A 65 -2.44 -15.99 7.14
CA ILE A 65 -2.85 -16.81 6.00
C ILE A 65 -1.68 -16.99 5.03
N ARG A 66 -1.39 -18.25 4.70
CA ARG A 66 -0.32 -18.60 3.75
C ARG A 66 -0.81 -19.61 2.74
N PHE A 67 -0.34 -19.47 1.52
CA PHE A 67 -0.57 -20.43 0.45
C PHE A 67 0.73 -21.18 0.16
N VAL A 68 0.62 -22.49 -0.09
CA VAL A 68 1.75 -23.39 -0.40
C VAL A 68 1.37 -24.28 -1.58
N GLN A 69 2.24 -24.38 -2.57
CA GLN A 69 2.03 -25.24 -3.71
C GLN A 69 2.25 -26.72 -3.34
N THR A 70 1.35 -27.60 -3.80
CA THR A 70 1.52 -29.06 -3.70
C THR A 70 1.96 -29.66 -5.02
N ASN A 71 2.76 -30.73 -4.94
CA ASN A 71 3.24 -31.45 -6.12
C ASN A 71 2.41 -32.71 -6.39
N ASP A 72 1.52 -33.10 -5.50
CA ASP A 72 0.73 -34.32 -5.56
C ASP A 72 -0.68 -34.11 -6.14
N GLY A 73 -1.00 -32.87 -6.52
CA GLY A 73 -2.31 -32.49 -7.06
C GLY A 73 -3.42 -32.40 -6.02
N GLY A 74 -3.12 -32.66 -4.74
CA GLY A 74 -4.09 -32.59 -3.65
C GLY A 74 -4.25 -31.19 -3.09
N CYS A 75 -5.44 -30.90 -2.53
CA CYS A 75 -5.69 -29.70 -1.74
C CYS A 75 -5.80 -30.07 -0.26
N LYS A 76 -5.15 -29.28 0.60
CA LYS A 76 -5.17 -29.49 2.04
C LYS A 76 -5.18 -28.15 2.77
N VAL A 77 -6.01 -28.04 3.78
CA VAL A 77 -6.06 -26.88 4.66
C VAL A 77 -5.51 -27.29 6.03
N VAL A 78 -4.48 -26.60 6.49
CA VAL A 78 -3.87 -26.81 7.81
C VAL A 78 -4.06 -25.57 8.65
N ALA A 79 -4.84 -25.70 9.71
CA ALA A 79 -5.02 -24.68 10.72
C ALA A 79 -4.22 -25.05 11.97
N ASN A 80 -3.40 -24.11 12.44
CA ASN A 80 -2.69 -24.25 13.70
C ASN A 80 -3.35 -23.31 14.72
N ASP A 81 -4.16 -23.88 15.60
CA ASP A 81 -5.09 -23.17 16.43
C ASP A 81 -4.87 -23.35 17.92
N LYS A 82 -5.42 -22.41 18.64
CA LYS A 82 -5.79 -22.59 20.04
C LYS A 82 -7.08 -23.40 20.15
N LYS A 83 -7.27 -24.03 21.28
CA LYS A 83 -8.36 -24.97 21.59
C LYS A 83 -9.79 -24.53 21.22
N ASN A 84 -10.02 -23.27 20.82
CA ASN A 84 -11.35 -22.67 20.73
C ASN A 84 -11.69 -21.99 19.40
N ILE A 85 -10.82 -22.02 18.40
CA ILE A 85 -11.17 -21.60 17.04
C ILE A 85 -11.48 -22.84 16.21
N LYS A 86 -12.64 -22.89 15.58
CA LYS A 86 -13.04 -23.97 14.69
C LYS A 86 -13.03 -23.46 13.27
N TYR A 87 -12.32 -24.14 12.39
CA TYR A 87 -12.40 -23.90 10.95
C TYR A 87 -13.41 -24.85 10.33
N SER A 88 -14.25 -24.27 9.49
CA SER A 88 -15.11 -25.02 8.57
C SER A 88 -14.51 -24.92 7.18
N VAL A 89 -14.22 -26.06 6.57
CA VAL A 89 -13.71 -26.16 5.22
C VAL A 89 -14.71 -26.98 4.42
N THR A 90 -15.32 -26.37 3.41
CA THR A 90 -16.34 -27.00 2.54
C THR A 90 -16.11 -26.59 1.11
N VAL A 91 -16.53 -27.43 0.17
CA VAL A 91 -16.63 -27.07 -1.25
C VAL A 91 -18.11 -27.07 -1.63
N GLU A 92 -18.58 -25.91 -2.06
CA GLU A 92 -19.95 -25.69 -2.49
C GLU A 92 -19.96 -24.90 -3.81
N ASP A 93 -20.64 -25.40 -4.80
CA ASP A 93 -20.75 -24.77 -6.14
C ASP A 93 -19.38 -24.44 -6.79
N GLY A 94 -18.38 -25.32 -6.60
CA GLY A 94 -17.01 -25.11 -7.10
C GLY A 94 -16.21 -24.05 -6.36
N ILE A 95 -16.64 -23.67 -5.16
CA ILE A 95 -15.96 -22.68 -4.29
C ILE A 95 -15.42 -23.41 -3.05
N LEU A 96 -14.11 -23.39 -2.85
CA LEU A 96 -13.50 -23.76 -1.58
C LEU A 96 -13.76 -22.65 -0.56
N LYS A 97 -14.64 -22.93 0.41
CA LYS A 97 -14.98 -22.01 1.50
C LYS A 97 -14.23 -22.39 2.77
N ILE A 98 -13.48 -21.47 3.31
CA ILE A 98 -12.75 -21.61 4.59
C ILE A 98 -13.25 -20.53 5.54
N ASN A 99 -13.97 -20.91 6.58
CA ASN A 99 -14.51 -19.97 7.55
C ASN A 99 -14.01 -20.31 8.94
N SER A 100 -13.59 -19.32 9.71
CA SER A 100 -13.36 -19.48 11.15
C SER A 100 -14.59 -19.11 11.95
N ALA A 101 -14.94 -19.93 12.92
CA ALA A 101 -15.92 -19.59 13.96
C ALA A 101 -15.17 -19.40 15.27
N ASP A 102 -15.09 -18.17 15.76
CA ASP A 102 -14.49 -17.86 17.05
C ASP A 102 -15.54 -18.01 18.15
N GLU A 103 -15.39 -19.03 19.01
CA GLU A 103 -16.23 -19.26 20.19
C GLU A 103 -15.68 -18.52 21.45
N LEU A 104 -14.61 -17.72 21.29
CA LEU A 104 -13.97 -17.04 22.42
C LEU A 104 -14.86 -15.90 22.98
N ARG A 105 -14.96 -15.84 24.28
CA ARG A 105 -15.58 -14.71 24.97
C ARG A 105 -14.69 -13.47 24.87
N TRP A 106 -15.27 -12.28 24.84
CA TRP A 106 -14.56 -11.00 24.64
C TRP A 106 -13.33 -10.80 25.55
N TYR A 107 -13.37 -11.30 26.78
CA TYR A 107 -12.24 -11.18 27.73
C TYR A 107 -11.12 -12.21 27.47
N GLU A 108 -11.40 -13.33 26.82
CA GLU A 108 -10.40 -14.32 26.42
C GLU A 108 -9.58 -13.81 25.24
N ARG A 109 -10.14 -12.93 24.41
CA ARG A 109 -9.43 -12.24 23.30
C ARG A 109 -8.33 -11.30 23.84
N ILE A 110 -8.54 -10.62 24.99
CA ILE A 110 -7.60 -9.64 25.55
C ILE A 110 -6.28 -10.28 26.02
N PHE A 111 -6.33 -11.52 26.50
CA PHE A 111 -5.16 -12.23 27.08
C PHE A 111 -4.57 -13.30 26.16
N ASN A 112 -5.02 -13.39 24.93
CA ASN A 112 -4.68 -14.49 24.03
C ASN A 112 -3.65 -14.01 22.99
N PHE A 113 -2.35 -14.14 23.31
CA PHE A 113 -1.23 -13.65 22.49
C PHE A 113 -0.67 -14.64 21.45
N THR A 114 -1.25 -15.83 21.29
CA THR A 114 -0.75 -16.78 20.27
C THR A 114 -1.41 -16.47 18.93
N LYS A 115 -0.63 -16.27 17.89
CA LYS A 115 -1.14 -16.10 16.54
C LYS A 115 -1.65 -17.43 15.99
N ALA A 116 -2.88 -17.46 15.51
CA ALA A 116 -3.38 -18.57 14.72
C ALA A 116 -2.73 -18.51 13.34
N SER A 117 -2.57 -19.63 12.67
CA SER A 117 -2.10 -19.65 11.30
C SER A 117 -2.94 -20.63 10.44
N LEU A 118 -3.26 -20.19 9.25
CA LEU A 118 -3.98 -20.94 8.24
C LEU A 118 -3.06 -21.14 7.03
N THR A 119 -2.71 -22.39 6.77
CA THR A 119 -1.93 -22.74 5.57
C THR A 119 -2.81 -23.49 4.59
N VAL A 120 -2.98 -22.94 3.41
CA VAL A 120 -3.76 -23.51 2.31
C VAL A 120 -2.81 -24.09 1.30
N TYR A 121 -2.77 -25.42 1.22
CA TYR A 121 -2.00 -26.17 0.24
C TYR A 121 -2.84 -26.37 -1.01
N LEU A 122 -2.35 -25.89 -2.14
CA LEU A 122 -3.05 -25.92 -3.43
C LEU A 122 -2.18 -26.53 -4.52
N PRO A 123 -2.75 -27.30 -5.44
CA PRO A 123 -2.05 -27.71 -6.65
C PRO A 123 -1.77 -26.51 -7.57
N GLU A 124 -0.79 -26.67 -8.45
CA GLU A 124 -0.58 -25.71 -9.53
C GLU A 124 -1.77 -25.72 -10.47
N SER A 125 -2.48 -24.62 -10.52
CA SER A 125 -3.65 -24.43 -11.38
C SER A 125 -3.89 -22.95 -11.61
N GLU A 126 -4.69 -22.63 -12.60
CA GLU A 126 -5.29 -21.31 -12.77
C GLU A 126 -6.65 -21.31 -12.07
N TYR A 127 -6.82 -20.43 -11.11
CA TYR A 127 -8.04 -20.28 -10.33
C TYR A 127 -8.86 -19.09 -10.84
N ASP A 128 -10.19 -19.22 -10.89
CA ASP A 128 -11.07 -18.12 -11.32
C ASP A 128 -11.03 -16.96 -10.32
N SER A 129 -11.04 -17.26 -9.02
CA SER A 129 -11.01 -16.19 -8.02
C SER A 129 -10.36 -16.59 -6.70
N LEU A 130 -9.73 -15.59 -6.07
CA LEU A 130 -9.31 -15.62 -4.67
C LEU A 130 -10.00 -14.46 -3.94
N THR A 131 -10.81 -14.77 -2.93
CA THR A 131 -11.42 -13.78 -2.03
C THR A 131 -10.98 -14.06 -0.61
N ILE A 132 -10.45 -13.05 0.07
CA ILE A 132 -10.02 -13.13 1.47
C ILE A 132 -10.62 -11.95 2.23
N ASP A 133 -11.32 -12.24 3.32
CA ASP A 133 -11.80 -11.27 4.31
C ASP A 133 -11.24 -11.64 5.69
N GLU A 134 -10.23 -10.91 6.13
CA GLU A 134 -9.49 -11.19 7.36
C GLU A 134 -9.50 -9.95 8.27
N HIS A 135 -9.73 -10.15 9.56
CA HIS A 135 -9.67 -9.04 10.52
C HIS A 135 -8.26 -8.77 11.02
N THR A 136 -7.52 -9.80 11.45
CA THR A 136 -6.20 -9.59 12.05
C THR A 136 -5.25 -10.72 11.71
N GLY A 137 -4.21 -10.42 10.98
CA GLY A 137 -3.17 -11.36 10.57
C GLY A 137 -2.46 -10.89 9.33
N ASN A 138 -1.43 -11.60 8.93
CA ASN A 138 -0.73 -11.30 7.69
C ASN A 138 -1.20 -12.25 6.59
N ILE A 139 -1.27 -11.75 5.37
CA ILE A 139 -1.65 -12.53 4.20
C ILE A 139 -0.45 -12.63 3.27
N SER A 140 -0.09 -13.84 2.87
CA SER A 140 1.01 -14.09 1.93
C SER A 140 0.56 -15.03 0.81
N VAL A 141 0.57 -14.52 -0.43
CA VAL A 141 0.21 -15.25 -1.65
C VAL A 141 1.43 -15.31 -2.57
N PRO A 142 2.10 -16.47 -2.69
CA PRO A 142 3.32 -16.63 -3.45
C PRO A 142 3.16 -16.52 -4.98
N SER A 143 4.26 -16.27 -5.68
CA SER A 143 4.31 -15.97 -7.12
C SER A 143 3.97 -17.13 -8.07
N TYR A 144 3.95 -18.36 -7.58
CA TYR A 144 3.62 -19.53 -8.40
C TYR A 144 2.11 -19.76 -8.58
N PHE A 145 1.26 -18.96 -7.91
CA PHE A 145 -0.18 -19.01 -8.12
C PHE A 145 -0.65 -18.04 -9.19
N LYS A 146 -1.79 -18.38 -9.79
CA LYS A 146 -2.42 -17.61 -10.85
C LYS A 146 -3.93 -17.55 -10.62
N PHE A 147 -4.47 -16.34 -10.58
CA PHE A 147 -5.89 -16.08 -10.39
C PHE A 147 -6.42 -15.22 -11.52
N ALA A 148 -7.66 -15.44 -11.96
CA ALA A 148 -8.31 -14.50 -12.85
C ALA A 148 -8.63 -13.19 -12.09
N THR A 149 -9.25 -13.32 -10.92
CA THR A 149 -9.54 -12.17 -10.05
C THR A 149 -9.07 -12.41 -8.61
N THR A 150 -8.66 -11.34 -7.93
CA THR A 150 -8.29 -11.38 -6.51
C THR A 150 -8.91 -10.20 -5.77
N ASP A 151 -9.61 -10.47 -4.65
CA ASP A 151 -10.15 -9.46 -3.72
C ASP A 151 -9.72 -9.81 -2.29
N ILE A 152 -8.86 -8.96 -1.71
CA ILE A 152 -8.33 -9.12 -0.36
C ILE A 152 -8.76 -7.93 0.48
N LYS A 153 -9.41 -8.21 1.61
CA LYS A 153 -9.76 -7.24 2.64
C LYS A 153 -9.10 -7.62 3.94
N LEU A 154 -8.40 -6.67 4.56
CA LEU A 154 -7.68 -6.87 5.80
C LEU A 154 -7.88 -5.67 6.73
N SER A 155 -8.31 -5.91 7.98
CA SER A 155 -8.40 -4.80 8.93
C SER A 155 -7.03 -4.47 9.55
N THR A 156 -6.27 -5.47 10.01
CA THR A 156 -4.96 -5.23 10.63
C THR A 156 -3.94 -6.31 10.27
N GLY A 157 -2.83 -5.90 9.70
CA GLY A 157 -1.72 -6.76 9.29
C GLY A 157 -1.22 -6.41 7.89
N ASP A 158 -0.21 -7.11 7.45
CA ASP A 158 0.42 -6.87 6.15
C ASP A 158 -0.11 -7.83 5.08
N VAL A 159 -0.24 -7.32 3.86
CA VAL A 159 -0.54 -8.13 2.67
C VAL A 159 0.69 -8.19 1.79
N ASN A 160 1.18 -9.41 1.55
CA ASN A 160 2.27 -9.68 0.62
C ASN A 160 1.72 -10.53 -0.53
N TYR A 161 1.46 -9.91 -1.66
CA TYR A 161 0.88 -10.52 -2.84
C TYR A 161 1.89 -10.60 -3.98
N TYR A 162 2.31 -11.81 -4.32
CA TYR A 162 3.29 -12.08 -5.38
C TYR A 162 2.70 -12.87 -6.55
N ALA A 163 1.44 -13.31 -6.44
CA ALA A 163 0.79 -14.12 -7.47
C ALA A 163 0.43 -13.30 -8.71
N LYS A 164 0.28 -13.98 -9.84
CA LYS A 164 -0.20 -13.37 -11.07
C LYS A 164 -1.72 -13.22 -11.04
N THR A 165 -2.22 -12.01 -11.34
CA THR A 165 -3.66 -11.75 -11.54
C THR A 165 -3.92 -11.32 -12.97
N LEU A 166 -4.93 -11.91 -13.63
CA LEU A 166 -5.18 -11.70 -15.06
C LEU A 166 -6.13 -10.55 -15.35
N GLU A 167 -7.17 -10.36 -14.52
CA GLU A 167 -8.25 -9.40 -14.79
C GLU A 167 -8.28 -8.25 -13.78
N SER A 168 -8.36 -8.55 -12.50
CA SER A 168 -8.46 -7.52 -11.45
C SER A 168 -7.88 -7.99 -10.13
N LEU A 169 -6.94 -7.22 -9.60
CA LEU A 169 -6.41 -7.35 -8.25
C LEU A 169 -6.90 -6.18 -7.40
N THR A 170 -7.64 -6.48 -6.34
CA THR A 170 -8.05 -5.49 -5.34
C THR A 170 -7.53 -5.91 -3.97
N VAL A 171 -6.79 -5.02 -3.34
CA VAL A 171 -6.28 -5.20 -1.97
C VAL A 171 -6.66 -3.97 -1.15
N LYS A 172 -7.42 -4.19 -0.07
CA LYS A 172 -7.84 -3.14 0.86
C LYS A 172 -7.40 -3.48 2.27
N ALA A 173 -6.54 -2.67 2.84
CA ALA A 173 -6.13 -2.76 4.24
C ALA A 173 -6.60 -1.54 5.04
N SER A 174 -6.92 -1.71 6.32
CA SER A 174 -7.11 -0.53 7.19
C SER A 174 -5.81 -0.14 7.87
N THR A 175 -5.06 -1.10 8.39
CA THR A 175 -3.75 -0.86 9.04
C THR A 175 -2.77 -1.95 8.64
N GLY A 176 -1.67 -1.55 8.03
CA GLY A 176 -0.59 -2.42 7.59
C GLY A 176 -0.13 -2.11 6.19
N ASN A 177 0.95 -2.70 5.80
CA ASN A 177 1.55 -2.48 4.49
C ASN A 177 0.93 -3.41 3.44
N VAL A 178 0.83 -2.89 2.22
CA VAL A 178 0.39 -3.65 1.05
C VAL A 178 1.56 -3.74 0.08
N THR A 179 2.13 -4.93 -0.06
CA THR A 179 3.21 -5.21 -1.01
C THR A 179 2.65 -6.07 -2.14
N ILE A 180 2.75 -5.58 -3.37
CA ILE A 180 2.36 -6.28 -4.60
C ILE A 180 3.58 -6.35 -5.50
N GLU A 181 4.08 -7.55 -5.74
CA GLU A 181 5.20 -7.78 -6.63
C GLU A 181 4.85 -8.84 -7.67
N GLY A 182 5.10 -8.56 -8.92
CA GLY A 182 4.90 -9.50 -10.02
C GLY A 182 3.91 -9.02 -11.07
N GLU A 183 3.75 -9.83 -12.09
CA GLU A 183 2.92 -9.51 -13.25
C GLU A 183 1.43 -9.55 -12.88
N SER A 184 0.76 -8.42 -13.01
CA SER A 184 -0.70 -8.32 -13.03
C SER A 184 -1.12 -7.79 -14.38
N SER A 185 -1.84 -8.59 -15.17
CA SER A 185 -2.20 -8.20 -16.54
C SER A 185 -3.43 -7.28 -16.60
N GLY A 186 -4.26 -7.28 -15.54
CA GLY A 186 -5.49 -6.47 -15.47
C GLY A 186 -5.32 -5.14 -14.73
N THR A 187 -6.35 -4.75 -14.00
CA THR A 187 -6.35 -3.54 -13.16
C THR A 187 -5.85 -3.88 -11.74
N VAL A 188 -5.04 -3.01 -11.17
CA VAL A 188 -4.57 -3.11 -9.78
C VAL A 188 -5.15 -1.98 -8.95
N ASN A 189 -5.88 -2.34 -7.88
CA ASN A 189 -6.40 -1.41 -6.89
C ASN A 189 -5.81 -1.76 -5.52
N ALA A 190 -4.94 -0.91 -5.00
CA ALA A 190 -4.35 -1.03 -3.68
C ALA A 190 -4.78 0.14 -2.80
N GLU A 191 -5.31 -0.15 -1.62
CA GLU A 191 -5.81 0.87 -0.69
C GLU A 191 -5.40 0.51 0.74
N THR A 192 -4.84 1.46 1.46
CA THR A 192 -4.62 1.34 2.92
C THR A 192 -4.91 2.66 3.62
N SER A 193 -5.49 2.61 4.81
CA SER A 193 -5.66 3.84 5.59
C SER A 193 -4.37 4.22 6.31
N THR A 194 -3.65 3.26 6.87
CA THR A 194 -2.36 3.49 7.54
C THR A 194 -1.37 2.38 7.20
N GLY A 195 -0.28 2.75 6.58
CA GLY A 195 0.77 1.85 6.11
C GLY A 195 1.18 2.19 4.68
N ASP A 196 2.19 1.55 4.18
CA ASP A 196 2.75 1.82 2.88
C ASP A 196 2.16 0.93 1.79
N ILE A 197 2.09 1.45 0.57
CA ILE A 197 1.79 0.67 -0.64
C ILE A 197 3.07 0.56 -1.45
N ILE A 198 3.54 -0.66 -1.65
CA ILE A 198 4.71 -0.97 -2.46
C ILE A 198 4.26 -1.84 -3.64
N LEU A 199 4.40 -1.34 -4.85
CA LEU A 199 4.05 -2.02 -6.08
C LEU A 199 5.28 -2.10 -6.98
N ASN A 200 5.70 -3.31 -7.35
CA ASN A 200 6.91 -3.51 -8.13
C ASN A 200 6.69 -4.57 -9.23
N GLY A 201 7.01 -4.20 -10.47
CA GLY A 201 6.96 -5.12 -11.60
C GLY A 201 5.57 -5.40 -12.15
N ALA A 202 4.56 -4.56 -11.86
CA ALA A 202 3.22 -4.71 -12.43
C ALA A 202 3.22 -4.35 -13.94
N VAL A 203 2.70 -5.27 -14.75
CA VAL A 203 2.47 -5.05 -16.17
C VAL A 203 0.98 -5.12 -16.42
N CYS A 204 0.32 -3.97 -16.35
CA CYS A 204 -1.13 -3.85 -16.42
C CYS A 204 -1.58 -3.35 -17.80
N GLU A 205 -2.55 -4.03 -18.42
CA GLU A 205 -3.30 -3.47 -19.55
C GLU A 205 -4.34 -2.44 -19.10
N GLY A 206 -4.77 -2.54 -17.84
CA GLY A 206 -5.66 -1.62 -17.17
C GLY A 206 -4.93 -0.55 -16.34
N ASP A 207 -5.62 -0.04 -15.35
CA ASP A 207 -5.16 1.06 -14.50
C ASP A 207 -4.47 0.54 -13.24
N ILE A 208 -3.55 1.34 -12.69
CA ILE A 208 -3.03 1.21 -11.34
C ILE A 208 -3.65 2.33 -10.49
N ASN A 209 -4.38 1.95 -9.43
CA ASN A 209 -4.90 2.84 -8.43
C ASN A 209 -4.26 2.50 -7.07
N ALA A 210 -3.47 3.43 -6.51
CA ALA A 210 -2.76 3.25 -5.26
C ALA A 210 -3.10 4.39 -4.29
N ASN A 211 -3.97 4.12 -3.31
CA ASN A 211 -4.51 5.14 -2.41
C ASN A 211 -4.13 4.87 -0.96
N VAL A 212 -3.59 5.89 -0.29
CA VAL A 212 -3.19 5.78 1.12
C VAL A 212 -3.51 7.05 1.88
N SER A 213 -4.19 6.95 3.04
CA SER A 213 -4.41 8.15 3.85
C SER A 213 -3.13 8.56 4.59
N THR A 214 -2.44 7.62 5.26
CA THR A 214 -1.18 7.89 5.94
C THR A 214 -0.16 6.80 5.65
N GLY A 215 0.91 7.15 4.94
CA GLY A 215 1.98 6.25 4.51
C GLY A 215 2.49 6.60 3.13
N ASP A 216 3.50 5.91 2.69
CA ASP A 216 4.17 6.14 1.42
C ASP A 216 3.58 5.26 0.31
N VAL A 217 3.65 5.77 -0.93
CA VAL A 217 3.36 4.98 -2.14
C VAL A 217 4.62 4.86 -2.98
N ILE A 218 5.08 3.65 -3.18
CA ILE A 218 6.24 3.34 -4.02
C ILE A 218 5.79 2.46 -5.18
N ILE A 219 5.91 2.95 -6.39
CA ILE A 219 5.62 2.19 -7.61
C ILE A 219 6.87 2.14 -8.46
N ALA A 220 7.36 0.94 -8.72
CA ALA A 220 8.59 0.74 -9.46
C ALA A 220 8.45 -0.30 -10.59
N ASN A 221 9.24 -0.12 -11.66
CA ASN A 221 9.39 -1.07 -12.77
C ASN A 221 8.04 -1.53 -13.34
N SER A 222 7.09 -0.62 -13.49
CA SER A 222 5.70 -0.95 -13.80
C SER A 222 5.21 -0.28 -15.07
N THR A 223 4.27 -0.93 -15.75
CA THR A 223 3.58 -0.38 -16.92
C THR A 223 2.08 -0.48 -16.71
N CYS A 224 1.33 0.57 -17.11
CA CYS A 224 -0.14 0.58 -17.02
C CYS A 224 -0.75 1.53 -18.03
N LYS A 225 -2.07 1.51 -18.12
CA LYS A 225 -2.83 2.44 -18.95
C LYS A 225 -2.92 3.82 -18.29
N ASN A 226 -3.48 3.90 -17.09
CA ASN A 226 -3.49 5.10 -16.25
C ASN A 226 -2.90 4.76 -14.87
N LEU A 227 -2.31 5.76 -14.20
CA LEU A 227 -1.83 5.65 -12.85
C LEU A 227 -2.48 6.76 -12.00
N ASN A 228 -3.23 6.36 -10.98
CA ASN A 228 -3.88 7.26 -10.06
C ASN A 228 -3.38 6.99 -8.63
N SER A 229 -2.98 8.04 -7.93
CA SER A 229 -2.63 7.95 -6.51
C SER A 229 -3.20 9.13 -5.75
N HIS A 230 -3.97 8.81 -4.72
CA HIS A 230 -4.57 9.80 -3.83
C HIS A 230 -4.21 9.51 -2.37
N GLY A 231 -3.98 10.57 -1.59
CA GLY A 231 -3.74 10.41 -0.16
C GLY A 231 -3.49 11.72 0.59
N ASP A 232 -3.48 11.60 1.92
CA ASP A 232 -3.35 12.78 2.77
C ASP A 232 -1.88 13.04 3.15
N THR A 233 -1.21 12.07 3.77
CA THR A 233 0.15 12.26 4.32
C THR A 233 1.08 11.11 3.94
N GLY A 234 2.25 11.45 3.42
CA GLY A 234 3.31 10.52 3.03
C GLY A 234 3.87 10.82 1.65
N ASP A 235 5.00 10.24 1.34
CA ASP A 235 5.71 10.48 0.09
C ASP A 235 5.19 9.57 -1.04
N ILE A 236 5.30 10.04 -2.28
CA ILE A 236 5.09 9.22 -3.47
C ILE A 236 6.39 9.11 -4.24
N LYS A 237 6.76 7.90 -4.59
CA LYS A 237 7.88 7.61 -5.48
C LYS A 237 7.45 6.76 -6.66
N LEU A 238 7.64 7.27 -7.88
CA LEU A 238 7.50 6.53 -9.12
C LEU A 238 8.88 6.34 -9.75
N GLU A 239 9.29 5.10 -9.99
CA GLU A 239 10.61 4.79 -10.54
C GLU A 239 10.53 3.77 -11.68
N ASN A 240 11.07 4.12 -12.86
CA ASN A 240 11.01 3.29 -14.06
C ASN A 240 9.57 2.89 -14.42
N VAL A 241 8.67 3.89 -14.51
CA VAL A 241 7.23 3.66 -14.76
C VAL A 241 6.85 4.17 -16.15
N THR A 242 6.15 3.33 -16.91
CA THR A 242 5.60 3.70 -18.21
C THR A 242 4.08 3.67 -18.15
N VAL A 243 3.45 4.83 -18.36
CA VAL A 243 1.99 4.99 -18.37
C VAL A 243 1.55 5.38 -19.78
N ALA A 244 0.63 4.60 -20.34
CA ALA A 244 0.18 4.85 -21.73
C ALA A 244 -0.61 6.15 -21.87
N GLU A 245 -1.40 6.50 -20.85
CA GLU A 245 -2.27 7.67 -20.88
C GLU A 245 -1.88 8.66 -19.75
N ASN A 246 -2.56 8.65 -18.63
CA ASN A 246 -2.45 9.71 -17.64
C ASN A 246 -1.84 9.23 -16.31
N VAL A 247 -0.99 10.07 -15.73
CA VAL A 247 -0.58 9.99 -14.32
C VAL A 247 -1.29 11.10 -13.57
N GLN A 248 -2.07 10.75 -12.56
CA GLN A 248 -2.74 11.68 -11.66
C GLN A 248 -2.33 11.44 -10.22
N ILE A 249 -1.82 12.48 -9.56
CA ILE A 249 -1.35 12.42 -8.18
C ILE A 249 -1.96 13.56 -7.38
N GLU A 250 -2.69 13.22 -6.32
CA GLU A 250 -3.26 14.18 -5.38
C GLU A 250 -2.75 13.89 -3.96
N ARG A 251 -2.18 14.91 -3.31
CA ARG A 251 -1.64 14.82 -1.94
C ARG A 251 -1.89 16.08 -1.12
N SER A 252 -2.26 15.91 0.16
CA SER A 252 -2.23 17.07 1.07
C SER A 252 -0.81 17.35 1.54
N THR A 253 -0.06 16.34 2.01
CA THR A 253 1.29 16.55 2.52
C THR A 253 2.23 15.41 2.15
N GLY A 254 3.38 15.75 1.57
CA GLY A 254 4.43 14.80 1.24
C GLY A 254 5.20 15.15 -0.02
N LYS A 255 6.38 14.60 -0.15
CA LYS A 255 7.22 14.73 -1.34
C LYS A 255 6.68 13.84 -2.46
N THR A 256 6.73 14.35 -3.69
CA THR A 256 6.47 13.55 -4.89
C THR A 256 7.77 13.44 -5.69
N GLU A 257 8.19 12.24 -6.02
CA GLU A 257 9.42 11.97 -6.76
C GLU A 257 9.16 11.03 -7.95
N LEU A 258 9.52 11.48 -9.13
CA LEU A 258 9.44 10.69 -10.36
C LEU A 258 10.84 10.53 -10.96
N ILE A 259 11.23 9.29 -11.25
CA ILE A 259 12.52 8.95 -11.83
C ILE A 259 12.30 8.03 -13.02
N ASN A 260 12.77 8.43 -14.21
CA ASN A 260 12.66 7.64 -15.44
C ASN A 260 11.20 7.23 -15.72
N ALA A 261 10.29 8.21 -15.77
CA ALA A 261 8.88 7.96 -16.03
C ALA A 261 8.44 8.54 -17.38
N SER A 262 7.48 7.87 -18.00
CA SER A 262 6.86 8.36 -19.25
C SER A 262 5.35 8.22 -19.22
N CYS A 263 4.63 9.21 -19.80
CA CYS A 263 3.17 9.22 -19.88
C CYS A 263 2.67 10.05 -21.06
N ALA A 264 1.35 10.05 -21.28
CA ALA A 264 0.75 11.05 -22.15
C ALA A 264 0.59 12.38 -21.42
N ASN A 265 -0.02 12.38 -20.24
CA ASN A 265 -0.14 13.57 -19.41
C ASN A 265 0.22 13.26 -17.94
N PHE A 266 0.82 14.24 -17.29
CA PHE A 266 1.11 14.21 -15.87
C PHE A 266 0.38 15.36 -15.16
N ASP A 267 -0.51 15.02 -14.26
CA ASP A 267 -1.28 15.96 -13.44
C ASP A 267 -0.99 15.72 -11.95
N THR A 268 -0.62 16.76 -11.22
CA THR A 268 -0.41 16.64 -9.79
C THR A 268 -0.86 17.88 -9.05
N ASP A 269 -1.59 17.65 -7.95
CA ASP A 269 -2.07 18.68 -7.04
C ASP A 269 -1.64 18.32 -5.60
N ALA A 270 -0.96 19.25 -4.91
CA ALA A 270 -0.60 19.07 -3.51
C ALA A 270 -0.58 20.37 -2.73
N ASP A 271 -1.04 20.30 -1.47
CA ASP A 271 -0.99 21.45 -0.59
C ASP A 271 0.45 21.72 -0.10
N THR A 272 1.13 20.72 0.43
CA THR A 272 2.47 20.87 0.98
C THR A 272 3.40 19.74 0.55
N GLY A 273 4.52 20.10 -0.06
CA GLY A 273 5.57 19.14 -0.43
C GLY A 273 6.18 19.43 -1.79
N SER A 274 7.44 19.13 -1.91
CA SER A 274 8.21 19.39 -3.13
C SER A 274 8.00 18.28 -4.16
N LEU A 275 8.08 18.65 -5.44
CA LEU A 275 8.08 17.75 -6.58
C LEU A 275 9.47 17.67 -7.19
N TYR A 276 9.99 16.46 -7.32
CA TYR A 276 11.26 16.17 -7.99
C TYR A 276 11.00 15.25 -9.19
N MET A 277 11.43 15.69 -10.34
CA MET A 277 11.26 14.95 -11.60
C MET A 277 12.61 14.79 -12.27
N THR A 278 13.04 13.55 -12.50
CA THR A 278 14.30 13.22 -13.18
C THR A 278 14.01 12.31 -14.37
N ASN A 279 14.39 12.75 -15.56
CA ASN A 279 14.15 12.03 -16.81
C ASN A 279 12.67 11.66 -17.00
N VAL A 280 11.76 12.61 -16.79
CA VAL A 280 10.31 12.41 -16.96
C VAL A 280 9.87 13.03 -18.27
N ILE A 281 9.18 12.24 -19.09
CA ILE A 281 8.73 12.66 -20.44
C ILE A 281 7.22 12.49 -20.55
N ALA A 282 6.51 13.56 -20.94
CA ALA A 282 5.11 13.47 -21.35
C ALA A 282 4.94 13.87 -22.83
N SER A 283 4.19 13.07 -23.56
CA SER A 283 3.87 13.43 -24.96
C SER A 283 2.87 14.58 -25.08
N GLY A 284 2.06 14.81 -24.04
CA GLY A 284 1.09 15.89 -23.91
C GLY A 284 1.55 16.94 -22.91
N SER A 285 1.04 16.95 -21.69
CA SER A 285 1.26 18.04 -20.75
C SER A 285 1.78 17.61 -19.39
N PHE A 286 2.51 18.53 -18.73
CA PHE A 286 2.65 18.59 -17.29
C PHE A 286 1.69 19.65 -16.74
N THR A 287 0.83 19.29 -15.79
CA THR A 287 -0.02 20.19 -15.02
C THR A 287 0.33 20.02 -13.56
N ILE A 288 1.01 21.01 -12.99
CA ILE A 288 1.59 20.91 -11.65
C ILE A 288 1.05 22.06 -10.80
N LYS A 289 0.38 21.71 -9.69
CA LYS A 289 -0.11 22.67 -8.71
C LYS A 289 0.44 22.36 -7.33
N ARG A 290 0.96 23.38 -6.65
CA ARG A 290 1.45 23.31 -5.27
C ARG A 290 1.04 24.56 -4.52
N SER A 291 0.52 24.44 -3.30
CA SER A 291 0.42 25.64 -2.44
C SER A 291 1.79 25.92 -1.82
N THR A 292 2.47 24.92 -1.28
CA THR A 292 3.81 25.11 -0.72
C THR A 292 4.75 23.98 -1.12
N GLY A 293 5.83 24.31 -1.80
CA GLY A 293 6.89 23.35 -2.17
C GLY A 293 7.58 23.70 -3.47
N ASP A 294 8.82 23.30 -3.57
CA ASP A 294 9.63 23.49 -4.77
C ASP A 294 9.24 22.48 -5.86
N VAL A 295 9.38 22.90 -7.11
CA VAL A 295 9.30 22.03 -8.30
C VAL A 295 10.66 21.98 -8.96
N ARG A 296 11.21 20.77 -9.14
CA ARG A 296 12.53 20.56 -9.74
C ARG A 296 12.46 19.63 -10.94
N PHE A 297 13.00 20.07 -12.05
CA PHE A 297 13.16 19.30 -13.27
C PHE A 297 14.63 18.96 -13.51
N ASP A 298 14.94 17.72 -13.80
CA ASP A 298 16.25 17.29 -14.32
C ASP A 298 16.08 16.46 -15.58
N GLY A 299 16.32 17.09 -16.73
CA GLY A 299 16.19 16.45 -18.02
C GLY A 299 14.76 15.97 -18.34
N CYS A 300 13.77 16.77 -17.99
CA CYS A 300 12.36 16.48 -18.24
C CYS A 300 11.85 17.17 -19.50
N ASP A 301 10.76 16.67 -20.05
CA ASP A 301 10.07 17.36 -21.16
C ASP A 301 8.59 16.99 -21.26
N ALA A 302 7.80 17.93 -21.76
CA ALA A 302 6.42 17.73 -22.19
C ALA A 302 6.13 18.65 -23.35
N ARG A 303 5.09 18.37 -24.15
CA ARG A 303 4.68 19.32 -25.18
C ARG A 303 4.33 20.66 -24.56
N ASP A 304 3.47 20.65 -23.53
CA ASP A 304 3.05 21.85 -22.79
C ASP A 304 3.34 21.67 -21.29
N ILE A 305 3.76 22.73 -20.63
CA ILE A 305 4.11 22.71 -19.20
C ILE A 305 3.38 23.83 -18.48
N TYR A 306 2.60 23.49 -17.47
CA TYR A 306 1.85 24.42 -16.63
C TYR A 306 2.22 24.16 -15.17
N VAL A 307 2.83 25.14 -14.53
CA VAL A 307 3.23 25.06 -13.12
C VAL A 307 2.66 26.25 -12.35
N THR A 308 1.99 25.98 -11.25
CA THR A 308 1.53 26.98 -10.31
C THR A 308 1.94 26.61 -8.91
N THR A 309 2.61 27.49 -8.19
CA THR A 309 2.90 27.34 -6.78
C THR A 309 2.71 28.69 -6.06
N ASP A 310 2.14 28.68 -4.86
CA ASP A 310 2.02 29.92 -4.10
C ASP A 310 3.37 30.25 -3.45
N THR A 311 3.97 29.28 -2.76
CA THR A 311 5.30 29.43 -2.14
C THR A 311 6.22 28.28 -2.53
N GLY A 312 7.19 28.56 -3.37
CA GLY A 312 8.18 27.58 -3.82
C GLY A 312 8.90 28.04 -5.08
N SER A 313 10.10 27.56 -5.27
CA SER A 313 10.88 27.82 -6.47
C SER A 313 10.63 26.75 -7.52
N VAL A 314 10.64 27.14 -8.79
CA VAL A 314 10.59 26.24 -9.93
C VAL A 314 11.93 26.27 -10.63
N LYS A 315 12.71 25.19 -10.55
CA LYS A 315 14.09 25.17 -11.04
C LYS A 315 14.41 23.91 -11.82
N GLY A 316 15.34 24.02 -12.76
CA GLY A 316 15.94 22.84 -13.37
C GLY A 316 16.16 22.91 -14.86
N THR A 317 16.16 21.72 -15.49
CA THR A 317 16.48 21.57 -16.90
C THR A 317 15.38 20.87 -17.67
N LEU A 318 15.02 21.44 -18.84
CA LEU A 318 14.17 20.83 -19.84
C LEU A 318 14.99 20.36 -21.05
N LEU A 319 14.45 19.49 -21.87
CA LEU A 319 15.17 18.94 -23.03
C LEU A 319 14.94 19.78 -24.30
N THR A 320 13.84 20.51 -24.39
CA THR A 320 13.49 21.28 -25.59
C THR A 320 13.12 22.71 -25.25
N GLU A 321 13.33 23.61 -26.20
CA GLU A 321 12.92 25.01 -26.12
C GLU A 321 11.39 25.15 -26.14
N LYS A 322 10.86 26.11 -25.38
CA LYS A 322 9.42 26.37 -25.19
C LYS A 322 9.07 27.85 -25.39
N LEU A 323 7.79 28.11 -25.49
CA LEU A 323 7.26 29.47 -25.36
C LEU A 323 7.12 29.80 -23.87
N PHE A 324 8.23 30.20 -23.25
CA PHE A 324 8.29 30.51 -21.81
C PHE A 324 7.49 31.77 -21.48
N ASN A 325 6.60 31.65 -20.48
CA ASN A 325 5.82 32.76 -19.91
C ASN A 325 5.88 32.68 -18.36
N PRO A 326 7.06 32.96 -17.77
CA PRO A 326 7.25 32.90 -16.33
C PRO A 326 6.69 34.14 -15.64
N ARG A 327 6.12 33.97 -14.42
CA ARG A 327 5.64 35.04 -13.54
C ARG A 327 5.99 34.72 -12.09
N SER A 328 6.65 35.67 -11.43
CA SER A 328 6.91 35.61 -10.00
C SER A 328 6.60 36.98 -9.40
N ASP A 329 5.82 37.06 -8.30
CA ASP A 329 5.61 38.31 -7.60
C ASP A 329 6.84 38.68 -6.78
N THR A 330 7.51 37.67 -6.18
CA THR A 330 8.74 37.88 -5.40
C THR A 330 9.73 36.74 -5.67
N GLY A 331 10.76 37.03 -6.45
CA GLY A 331 11.82 36.06 -6.79
C GLY A 331 12.54 36.41 -8.07
N GLU A 332 13.62 35.71 -8.34
CA GLU A 332 14.42 35.86 -9.57
C GLU A 332 13.77 35.05 -10.70
N ILE A 333 13.75 35.63 -11.90
CA ILE A 333 13.32 34.92 -13.11
C ILE A 333 14.51 34.86 -14.06
N ASP A 334 14.97 33.61 -14.31
CA ASP A 334 16.00 33.30 -15.30
C ASP A 334 15.53 32.11 -16.15
N THR A 335 15.08 32.39 -17.37
CA THR A 335 14.57 31.40 -18.32
C THR A 335 15.10 31.67 -19.71
N PRO A 336 15.20 30.64 -20.57
CA PRO A 336 15.55 30.85 -21.98
C PRO A 336 14.57 31.81 -22.65
N LYS A 337 15.03 32.50 -23.69
CA LYS A 337 14.13 33.31 -24.52
C LYS A 337 13.04 32.42 -25.11
N PRO A 338 11.78 32.91 -25.19
CA PRO A 338 10.72 32.15 -25.80
C PRO A 338 11.09 31.77 -27.25
N SER A 339 11.20 30.46 -27.50
CA SER A 339 11.50 29.86 -28.79
C SER A 339 10.93 28.44 -28.83
N GLY A 340 10.89 27.82 -29.99
CA GLY A 340 10.34 26.45 -30.07
C GLY A 340 8.81 26.39 -30.16
N THR A 341 8.27 25.23 -29.80
CA THR A 341 6.84 24.92 -29.87
C THR A 341 6.35 24.38 -28.54
N GLY A 342 5.15 24.73 -28.13
CA GLY A 342 4.57 24.32 -26.84
C GLY A 342 4.69 25.40 -25.77
N ALA A 343 3.67 25.50 -24.95
CA ALA A 343 3.61 26.47 -23.86
C ALA A 343 4.47 26.02 -22.66
N CYS A 344 5.05 27.00 -21.96
CA CYS A 344 5.68 26.79 -20.67
C CYS A 344 5.28 27.94 -19.73
N ASP A 345 4.10 27.82 -19.13
CA ASP A 345 3.54 28.80 -18.22
C ASP A 345 3.90 28.40 -16.78
N ILE A 346 4.73 29.22 -16.12
CA ILE A 346 5.18 28.98 -14.75
C ILE A 346 4.83 30.19 -13.90
N THR A 347 4.05 29.99 -12.85
CA THR A 347 3.65 31.06 -11.92
C THR A 347 3.99 30.68 -10.49
N THR A 348 4.60 31.60 -9.75
CA THR A 348 4.80 31.51 -8.30
C THR A 348 4.55 32.88 -7.68
N ASP A 349 3.90 32.91 -6.50
CA ASP A 349 3.79 34.18 -5.78
C ASP A 349 5.13 34.51 -5.08
N THR A 350 5.72 33.47 -4.43
CA THR A 350 7.03 33.66 -3.75
C THR A 350 7.97 32.52 -4.10
N GLY A 351 9.02 32.83 -4.86
CA GLY A 351 10.05 31.85 -5.25
C GLY A 351 10.71 32.22 -6.58
N ASP A 352 11.85 31.63 -6.82
CA ASP A 352 12.60 31.82 -8.06
C ASP A 352 12.09 30.92 -9.17
N ILE A 353 12.15 31.38 -10.42
CA ILE A 353 11.92 30.58 -11.61
C ILE A 353 13.23 30.53 -12.40
N ILE A 354 13.95 29.42 -12.30
CA ILE A 354 15.26 29.24 -12.94
C ILE A 354 15.23 27.96 -13.80
N ILE A 355 15.04 28.13 -15.09
CA ILE A 355 14.97 27.05 -16.06
C ILE A 355 16.05 27.19 -17.11
N SER A 356 16.68 26.08 -17.46
CA SER A 356 17.64 26.01 -18.57
C SER A 356 17.33 24.84 -19.48
N ILE A 357 17.89 24.83 -20.67
CA ILE A 357 17.80 23.70 -21.59
C ILE A 357 19.04 22.85 -21.41
N LYS A 358 18.85 21.54 -21.20
CA LYS A 358 19.95 20.57 -21.06
C LYS A 358 20.69 20.43 -22.37
N GLN A 359 21.96 20.79 -22.39
CA GLN A 359 22.81 20.56 -23.57
C GLN A 359 23.02 19.05 -23.73
N GLN A 360 22.77 18.57 -24.96
CA GLN A 360 23.01 17.17 -25.33
C GLN A 360 24.50 16.86 -25.43
#